data_4a59501b5de5947a9683fcde2865bf06
#
_entry.id   4a59501b5de5947a9683fcde2865bf06
#
_cell.length_a   1.000
_cell.length_b   1.000
_cell.length_c   1.000
_cell.angle_alpha   90.00
_cell.angle_beta   90.00
_cell.angle_gamma   90.00
#
_symmetry.space_group_name_H-M   'P 1'
#
loop_
_entity.id
_entity.type
_entity.pdbx_description
1 polymer ?
#
loop_
_entity_poly.entity_id
_entity_poly.type
_entity_poly.pdbx_seq_one_letter_code
_entity_poly.pdbx_strand_id
1 'polypeptide(L)'
;MNKTLKNLLWTGAGAAAIAAANNAVFAQAKALGNTLGGDARFWPGPYGDVFYTKQGQGASPIVLLHGLYAGASGYEWRKNFDVLSEHEMVYAPDWLGFGLSDKPRIRYTAAQYIEQLNQFLREVVKEPCTIVASSLASAYAVQAAADQPELVQTLVLICPTGFRHLAKAPDARAEAIYQLTHAPLLGTTLHNAVTSLAALRYYLMNETYFDPSFVDDALLDHYSTAAHQYGAQNAPPSFYSGLLNHSVADVFPALTQKTLRIVWGREARLTPLSDAEAFLAANSRTELTVLDKSGILPHDEQAQAFNRLVIALLTAQGTRTSTDPLR
;
A
#
# COMPACT_ATOMS: atom_id res chain seq x y z
N MET A 1 -32.17 -12.33 -42.59
CA MET A 1 -31.13 -11.67 -41.82
C MET A 1 -29.79 -12.34 -42.13
N ASN A 2 -28.80 -11.59 -42.64
CA ASN A 2 -27.50 -12.10 -43.07
C ASN A 2 -26.76 -12.72 -41.86
N LYS A 3 -26.00 -13.81 -42.10
CA LYS A 3 -25.24 -14.54 -41.08
C LYS A 3 -24.28 -13.61 -40.30
N THR A 4 -23.70 -12.64 -40.98
CA THR A 4 -22.84 -11.61 -40.38
C THR A 4 -23.60 -10.70 -39.41
N LEU A 5 -24.82 -10.26 -39.75
CA LEU A 5 -25.65 -9.42 -38.86
C LEU A 5 -26.12 -10.21 -37.65
N LYS A 6 -26.44 -11.52 -37.84
CA LYS A 6 -26.79 -12.38 -36.72
C LYS A 6 -25.62 -12.61 -35.76
N ASN A 7 -24.41 -12.82 -36.28
CA ASN A 7 -23.21 -12.93 -35.47
C ASN A 7 -22.89 -11.61 -34.71
N LEU A 8 -23.07 -10.46 -35.39
CA LEU A 8 -22.84 -9.14 -34.79
C LEU A 8 -23.84 -8.88 -33.62
N LEU A 9 -25.11 -9.26 -33.80
CA LEU A 9 -26.13 -9.15 -32.76
C LEU A 9 -25.83 -10.08 -31.57
N TRP A 10 -25.38 -11.30 -31.83
CA TRP A 10 -24.99 -12.24 -30.74
C TRP A 10 -23.74 -11.78 -29.98
N THR A 11 -22.73 -11.25 -30.69
CA THR A 11 -21.52 -10.70 -30.01
C THR A 11 -21.84 -9.44 -29.22
N GLY A 12 -22.73 -8.56 -29.76
CA GLY A 12 -23.20 -7.37 -29.05
C GLY A 12 -24.02 -7.71 -27.81
N ALA A 13 -24.93 -8.68 -27.89
CA ALA A 13 -25.70 -9.14 -26.74
C ALA A 13 -24.82 -9.80 -25.67
N GLY A 14 -23.82 -10.60 -26.09
CA GLY A 14 -22.84 -11.19 -25.18
C GLY A 14 -22.01 -10.14 -24.44
N ALA A 15 -21.51 -9.13 -25.17
CA ALA A 15 -20.77 -8.01 -24.56
C ALA A 15 -21.64 -7.22 -23.56
N ALA A 16 -22.89 -6.95 -23.91
CA ALA A 16 -23.83 -6.27 -23.03
C ALA A 16 -24.13 -7.08 -21.76
N ALA A 17 -24.28 -8.40 -21.87
CA ALA A 17 -24.49 -9.29 -20.73
C ALA A 17 -23.27 -9.29 -19.77
N ILE A 18 -22.04 -9.36 -20.30
CA ILE A 18 -20.80 -9.27 -19.52
C ILE A 18 -20.70 -7.89 -18.83
N ALA A 19 -21.00 -6.81 -19.54
CA ALA A 19 -21.01 -5.47 -18.96
C ALA A 19 -22.03 -5.34 -17.81
N ALA A 20 -23.24 -5.88 -18.01
CA ALA A 20 -24.27 -5.89 -16.96
C ALA A 20 -23.84 -6.70 -15.72
N ALA A 21 -23.24 -7.88 -15.94
CA ALA A 21 -22.72 -8.70 -14.86
C ALA A 21 -21.58 -8.00 -14.09
N ASN A 22 -20.64 -7.38 -14.82
CA ASN A 22 -19.57 -6.60 -14.19
C ASN A 22 -20.12 -5.44 -13.36
N ASN A 23 -21.05 -4.67 -13.91
CA ASN A 23 -21.66 -3.55 -13.19
C ASN A 23 -22.46 -3.98 -11.97
N ALA A 24 -23.11 -5.15 -12.02
CA ALA A 24 -23.86 -5.69 -10.89
C ALA A 24 -22.95 -5.99 -9.70
N VAL A 25 -21.72 -6.41 -9.92
CA VAL A 25 -20.74 -6.65 -8.84
C VAL A 25 -20.44 -5.33 -8.09
N PHE A 26 -20.15 -4.24 -8.82
CA PHE A 26 -19.90 -2.93 -8.19
C PHE A 26 -21.15 -2.34 -7.55
N ALA A 27 -22.32 -2.53 -8.15
CA ALA A 27 -23.59 -2.03 -7.61
C ALA A 27 -24.03 -2.74 -6.31
N GLN A 28 -23.53 -3.96 -6.07
CA GLN A 28 -23.81 -4.71 -4.85
C GLN A 28 -22.78 -4.43 -3.74
N ALA A 29 -21.67 -3.77 -4.05
CA ALA A 29 -20.65 -3.42 -3.07
C ALA A 29 -21.26 -2.48 -2.00
N LYS A 30 -21.01 -2.77 -0.74
CA LYS A 30 -21.35 -1.89 0.36
C LYS A 30 -20.55 -0.59 0.25
N ALA A 31 -21.04 0.49 0.83
CA ALA A 31 -20.24 1.70 0.99
C ALA A 31 -19.05 1.41 1.91
N LEU A 32 -17.86 1.78 1.45
CA LEU A 32 -16.66 1.72 2.28
C LEU A 32 -16.69 2.88 3.28
N GLY A 33 -16.46 2.59 4.55
CA GLY A 33 -16.35 3.60 5.61
C GLY A 33 -14.93 3.73 6.13
N ASN A 34 -14.65 4.80 6.89
CA ASN A 34 -13.43 4.87 7.68
C ASN A 34 -13.46 3.80 8.78
N THR A 35 -12.50 2.92 8.78
CA THR A 35 -12.41 1.78 9.70
C THR A 35 -11.37 1.96 10.80
N LEU A 36 -10.55 3.03 10.72
CA LEU A 36 -9.51 3.31 11.72
C LEU A 36 -10.01 4.18 12.87
N GLY A 37 -11.24 4.73 12.78
CA GLY A 37 -11.64 5.77 13.74
C GLY A 37 -10.91 7.09 13.46
N GLY A 38 -10.70 7.90 14.49
CA GLY A 38 -9.99 9.17 14.38
C GLY A 38 -10.68 10.21 13.49
N ASP A 39 -9.94 11.26 13.13
CA ASP A 39 -10.41 12.39 12.35
C ASP A 39 -10.20 12.12 10.86
N ALA A 40 -11.28 11.83 10.16
CA ALA A 40 -11.32 11.53 8.73
C ALA A 40 -11.27 12.83 7.90
N ARG A 41 -10.37 12.90 6.94
CA ARG A 41 -10.13 14.08 6.12
C ARG A 41 -9.85 13.74 4.66
N PHE A 42 -10.03 14.74 3.81
CA PHE A 42 -9.59 14.73 2.42
C PHE A 42 -8.57 15.84 2.20
N TRP A 43 -7.52 15.52 1.46
CA TRP A 43 -6.54 16.47 0.99
C TRP A 43 -6.58 16.51 -0.55
N PRO A 44 -6.71 17.71 -1.16
CA PRO A 44 -6.70 17.85 -2.61
C PRO A 44 -5.28 17.58 -3.15
N GLY A 45 -5.01 16.34 -3.47
CA GLY A 45 -3.73 15.90 -4.00
C GLY A 45 -3.57 16.21 -5.50
N PRO A 46 -2.38 15.99 -6.07
CA PRO A 46 -2.05 16.40 -7.45
C PRO A 46 -2.88 15.67 -8.52
N TYR A 47 -3.46 14.54 -8.20
CA TYR A 47 -4.19 13.69 -9.15
C TYR A 47 -5.63 13.35 -8.73
N GLY A 48 -6.10 13.91 -7.63
CA GLY A 48 -7.43 13.69 -7.04
C GLY A 48 -7.39 13.77 -5.53
N ASP A 49 -8.56 13.76 -4.90
CA ASP A 49 -8.66 13.85 -3.46
C ASP A 49 -8.12 12.58 -2.78
N VAL A 50 -7.23 12.80 -1.82
CA VAL A 50 -6.60 11.75 -1.01
C VAL A 50 -7.26 11.73 0.36
N PHE A 51 -7.92 10.63 0.67
CA PHE A 51 -8.44 10.38 2.00
C PHE A 51 -7.31 10.06 2.97
N TYR A 52 -7.40 10.56 4.19
CA TYR A 52 -6.55 10.14 5.29
C TYR A 52 -7.27 10.20 6.62
N THR A 53 -6.87 9.34 7.53
CA THR A 53 -7.28 9.42 8.94
C THR A 53 -6.11 9.94 9.76
N LYS A 54 -6.39 10.79 10.74
CA LYS A 54 -5.39 11.21 11.71
C LYS A 54 -5.92 11.13 13.14
N GLN A 55 -5.02 10.84 14.08
CA GLN A 55 -5.35 10.74 15.51
C GLN A 55 -4.08 10.91 16.34
N GLY A 56 -4.23 11.32 17.58
CA GLY A 56 -3.14 11.47 18.54
C GLY A 56 -2.63 12.88 18.67
N GLN A 57 -1.54 13.03 19.41
CA GLN A 57 -0.82 14.28 19.66
C GLN A 57 0.66 13.96 19.88
N GLY A 58 1.56 14.84 19.48
CA GLY A 58 3.00 14.65 19.62
C GLY A 58 3.76 15.49 18.61
N ALA A 59 5.07 15.59 18.78
CA ALA A 59 5.94 16.38 17.94
C ALA A 59 6.72 15.55 16.90
N SER A 60 6.54 14.23 16.90
CA SER A 60 7.23 13.29 16.00
C SER A 60 6.23 12.47 15.21
N PRO A 61 5.50 13.07 14.25
CA PRO A 61 4.41 12.40 13.55
C PRO A 61 4.80 11.07 12.92
N ILE A 62 3.83 10.15 12.85
CA ILE A 62 3.95 8.86 12.16
C ILE A 62 3.05 8.88 10.92
N VAL A 63 3.59 8.47 9.79
CA VAL A 63 2.83 8.28 8.54
C VAL A 63 2.79 6.79 8.22
N LEU A 64 1.60 6.19 8.23
CA LEU A 64 1.36 4.77 7.95
C LEU A 64 0.93 4.58 6.50
N LEU A 65 1.76 3.93 5.69
CA LEU A 65 1.55 3.73 4.26
C LEU A 65 1.23 2.26 3.98
N HIS A 66 -0.02 1.97 3.66
CA HIS A 66 -0.46 0.62 3.32
C HIS A 66 0.15 0.11 2.00
N GLY A 67 0.20 -1.21 1.83
CA GLY A 67 0.66 -1.84 0.59
C GLY A 67 -0.27 -1.54 -0.60
N LEU A 68 0.21 -1.81 -1.83
CA LEU A 68 -0.56 -1.61 -3.06
C LEU A 68 -1.01 -2.95 -3.63
N TYR A 69 -2.22 -3.35 -3.33
CA TYR A 69 -2.86 -4.58 -3.82
C TYR A 69 -4.38 -4.38 -3.91
N ALA A 70 -5.08 -5.26 -4.62
CA ALA A 70 -6.53 -5.12 -4.80
C ALA A 70 -7.26 -5.17 -3.44
N GLY A 71 -8.06 -4.14 -3.17
CA GLY A 71 -8.76 -3.97 -1.89
C GLY A 71 -7.93 -3.36 -0.76
N ALA A 72 -6.69 -2.92 -1.03
CA ALA A 72 -5.86 -2.22 -0.04
C ALA A 72 -6.50 -0.90 0.42
N SER A 73 -6.28 -0.56 1.67
CA SER A 73 -6.70 0.69 2.32
C SER A 73 -6.00 0.84 3.67
N GLY A 74 -6.23 1.95 4.34
CA GLY A 74 -5.78 2.17 5.72
C GLY A 74 -6.21 1.09 6.72
N TYR A 75 -7.21 0.26 6.38
CA TYR A 75 -7.61 -0.90 7.18
C TYR A 75 -6.45 -1.86 7.52
N GLU A 76 -5.41 -1.87 6.70
CA GLU A 76 -4.17 -2.61 6.98
C GLU A 76 -3.62 -2.28 8.38
N TRP A 77 -3.82 -1.03 8.85
CA TRP A 77 -3.32 -0.51 10.11
C TRP A 77 -4.26 -0.65 11.30
N ARG A 78 -5.39 -1.37 11.18
CA ARG A 78 -6.44 -1.48 12.20
C ARG A 78 -5.98 -1.95 13.58
N LYS A 79 -4.84 -2.66 13.67
CA LYS A 79 -4.25 -3.12 14.93
C LYS A 79 -3.10 -2.26 15.44
N ASN A 80 -2.74 -1.21 14.69
CA ASN A 80 -1.58 -0.38 14.98
C ASN A 80 -1.98 1.08 15.22
N PHE A 81 -2.95 1.59 14.46
CA PHE A 81 -3.31 3.00 14.40
C PHE A 81 -3.64 3.57 15.77
N ASP A 82 -4.61 2.99 16.49
CA ASP A 82 -5.01 3.48 17.81
C ASP A 82 -3.86 3.42 18.83
N VAL A 83 -3.15 2.28 18.87
CA VAL A 83 -2.04 2.08 19.82
C VAL A 83 -0.90 3.09 19.58
N LEU A 84 -0.55 3.35 18.32
CA LEU A 84 0.50 4.32 17.99
C LEU A 84 0.02 5.75 18.23
N SER A 85 -1.26 6.03 18.06
CA SER A 85 -1.85 7.36 18.29
C SER A 85 -1.93 7.77 19.77
N GLU A 86 -1.79 6.82 20.69
CA GLU A 86 -1.62 7.13 22.11
C GLU A 86 -0.26 7.78 22.42
N HIS A 87 0.71 7.66 21.51
CA HIS A 87 2.09 8.15 21.71
C HIS A 87 2.44 9.35 20.86
N GLU A 88 1.97 9.37 19.59
CA GLU A 88 2.30 10.43 18.65
C GLU A 88 1.10 10.77 17.75
N MET A 89 1.19 11.88 16.99
CA MET A 89 0.25 12.16 15.91
C MET A 89 0.44 11.15 14.78
N VAL A 90 -0.59 10.38 14.44
CA VAL A 90 -0.56 9.36 13.39
C VAL A 90 -1.40 9.80 12.20
N TYR A 91 -0.84 9.67 11.01
CA TYR A 91 -1.52 9.86 9.73
C TYR A 91 -1.55 8.54 8.97
N ALA A 92 -2.71 8.16 8.47
CA ALA A 92 -2.89 6.96 7.63
C ALA A 92 -3.61 7.35 6.34
N PRO A 93 -2.89 7.80 5.29
CA PRO A 93 -3.49 8.09 3.99
C PRO A 93 -3.79 6.81 3.22
N ASP A 94 -4.92 6.82 2.49
CA ASP A 94 -5.18 5.88 1.42
C ASP A 94 -4.49 6.37 0.14
N TRP A 95 -3.78 5.48 -0.55
CA TRP A 95 -3.20 5.82 -1.84
C TRP A 95 -4.29 6.15 -2.87
N LEU A 96 -4.01 7.10 -3.78
CA LEU A 96 -4.89 7.36 -4.92
C LEU A 96 -5.20 6.05 -5.66
N GLY A 97 -6.46 5.81 -6.00
CA GLY A 97 -6.90 4.54 -6.60
C GLY A 97 -7.30 3.46 -5.58
N PHE A 98 -7.11 3.70 -4.28
CA PHE A 98 -7.37 2.73 -3.20
C PHE A 98 -8.24 3.33 -2.10
N GLY A 99 -8.76 2.47 -1.22
CA GLY A 99 -9.51 2.83 -0.04
C GLY A 99 -10.63 3.84 -0.29
N LEU A 100 -10.62 4.94 0.46
CA LEU A 100 -11.57 6.06 0.34
C LEU A 100 -11.04 7.20 -0.53
N SER A 101 -9.79 7.15 -1.00
CA SER A 101 -9.25 8.12 -1.95
C SER A 101 -9.92 8.03 -3.33
N ASP A 102 -9.83 9.11 -4.10
CA ASP A 102 -10.29 9.12 -5.49
C ASP A 102 -9.64 8.02 -6.32
N LYS A 103 -10.39 7.52 -7.30
CA LYS A 103 -9.98 6.43 -8.19
C LYS A 103 -10.13 6.82 -9.66
N PRO A 104 -9.43 7.91 -10.09
CA PRO A 104 -9.56 8.39 -11.45
C PRO A 104 -9.10 7.33 -12.45
N ARG A 105 -9.69 7.37 -13.65
CA ARG A 105 -9.28 6.49 -14.76
C ARG A 105 -8.04 7.05 -15.45
N ILE A 106 -6.91 6.94 -14.78
CA ILE A 106 -5.59 7.37 -15.30
C ILE A 106 -4.63 6.17 -15.34
N ARG A 107 -3.48 6.37 -15.96
CA ARG A 107 -2.35 5.46 -15.84
C ARG A 107 -1.60 5.80 -14.56
N TYR A 108 -1.64 4.89 -13.58
CA TYR A 108 -0.91 5.04 -12.34
C TYR A 108 0.56 4.66 -12.53
N THR A 109 1.47 5.41 -11.93
CA THR A 109 2.91 5.17 -12.00
C THR A 109 3.58 5.35 -10.63
N ALA A 110 4.74 4.74 -10.44
CA ALA A 110 5.54 4.93 -9.23
C ALA A 110 5.84 6.42 -8.98
N ALA A 111 6.18 7.18 -10.03
CA ALA A 111 6.47 8.61 -9.93
C ALA A 111 5.29 9.42 -9.37
N GLN A 112 4.06 9.11 -9.78
CA GLN A 112 2.86 9.78 -9.26
C GLN A 112 2.63 9.50 -7.77
N TYR A 113 2.87 8.27 -7.30
CA TYR A 113 2.75 7.93 -5.88
C TYR A 113 3.85 8.57 -5.03
N ILE A 114 5.07 8.63 -5.54
CA ILE A 114 6.18 9.35 -4.88
C ILE A 114 5.86 10.85 -4.80
N GLU A 115 5.37 11.45 -5.88
CA GLU A 115 4.95 12.85 -5.89
C GLU A 115 3.80 13.11 -4.90
N GLN A 116 2.76 12.25 -4.89
CA GLN A 116 1.67 12.33 -3.92
C GLN A 116 2.21 12.29 -2.48
N LEU A 117 3.12 11.35 -2.17
CA LEU A 117 3.71 11.25 -0.84
C LEU A 117 4.52 12.51 -0.49
N ASN A 118 5.38 12.95 -1.39
CA ASN A 118 6.19 14.14 -1.20
C ASN A 118 5.35 15.41 -0.92
N GLN A 119 4.25 15.58 -1.65
CA GLN A 119 3.34 16.71 -1.42
C GLN A 119 2.55 16.53 -0.12
N PHE A 120 2.06 15.33 0.20
CA PHE A 120 1.37 15.03 1.46
C PHE A 120 2.25 15.36 2.67
N LEU A 121 3.52 14.99 2.62
CA LEU A 121 4.48 15.34 3.69
C LEU A 121 4.63 16.86 3.85
N ARG A 122 4.75 17.60 2.75
CA ARG A 122 4.92 19.07 2.80
C ARG A 122 3.66 19.82 3.18
N GLU A 123 2.49 19.37 2.75
CA GLU A 123 1.25 20.16 2.85
C GLU A 123 0.36 19.73 4.03
N VAL A 124 0.42 18.44 4.43
CA VAL A 124 -0.42 17.89 5.47
C VAL A 124 0.35 17.62 6.75
N VAL A 125 1.47 16.87 6.67
CA VAL A 125 2.27 16.51 7.84
C VAL A 125 3.10 17.70 8.33
N LYS A 126 3.87 18.35 7.45
CA LYS A 126 4.63 19.58 7.63
C LYS A 126 5.79 19.52 8.63
N GLU A 127 5.95 18.44 9.32
CA GLU A 127 6.94 18.24 10.39
C GLU A 127 7.79 17.01 10.09
N PRO A 128 9.02 16.97 10.64
CA PRO A 128 9.86 15.80 10.55
C PRO A 128 9.15 14.57 11.14
N CYS A 129 9.07 13.48 10.38
CA CYS A 129 8.23 12.34 10.72
C CYS A 129 8.96 11.00 10.62
N THR A 130 8.32 9.99 11.20
CA THR A 130 8.60 8.57 10.96
C THR A 130 7.64 8.04 9.91
N ILE A 131 8.14 7.43 8.85
CA ILE A 131 7.29 6.72 7.89
C ILE A 131 7.36 5.22 8.18
N VAL A 132 6.19 4.61 8.33
CA VAL A 132 6.00 3.16 8.41
C VAL A 132 5.32 2.73 7.12
N ALA A 133 6.00 1.92 6.31
CA ALA A 133 5.54 1.58 4.97
C ALA A 133 5.59 0.08 4.70
N SER A 134 4.52 -0.45 4.09
CA SER A 134 4.35 -1.86 3.78
C SER A 134 4.66 -2.17 2.32
N SER A 135 5.42 -3.24 2.07
CA SER A 135 5.68 -3.81 0.74
C SER A 135 6.18 -2.77 -0.28
N LEU A 136 5.46 -2.55 -1.40
CA LEU A 136 5.84 -1.60 -2.45
C LEU A 136 5.83 -0.14 -1.98
N ALA A 137 4.97 0.23 -1.03
CA ALA A 137 4.97 1.56 -0.44
C ALA A 137 6.30 1.88 0.26
N SER A 138 7.06 0.86 0.70
CA SER A 138 8.41 1.02 1.24
C SER A 138 9.37 1.63 0.22
N ALA A 139 9.28 1.24 -1.05
CA ALA A 139 10.14 1.80 -2.10
C ALA A 139 9.84 3.29 -2.33
N TYR A 140 8.57 3.68 -2.26
CA TYR A 140 8.18 5.10 -2.36
C TYR A 140 8.60 5.91 -1.12
N ALA A 141 8.51 5.31 0.07
CA ALA A 141 9.00 5.93 1.30
C ALA A 141 10.51 6.14 1.29
N VAL A 142 11.27 5.20 0.74
CA VAL A 142 12.73 5.33 0.54
C VAL A 142 13.05 6.50 -0.40
N GLN A 143 12.34 6.62 -1.52
CA GLN A 143 12.51 7.74 -2.44
C GLN A 143 12.13 9.07 -1.77
N ALA A 144 11.00 9.12 -1.07
CA ALA A 144 10.58 10.33 -0.36
C ALA A 144 11.58 10.77 0.72
N ALA A 145 12.25 9.83 1.39
CA ALA A 145 13.31 10.16 2.36
C ALA A 145 14.55 10.79 1.73
N ALA A 146 14.82 10.49 0.47
CA ALA A 146 15.88 11.15 -0.29
C ALA A 146 15.45 12.50 -0.84
N ASP A 147 14.19 12.60 -1.31
CA ASP A 147 13.62 13.83 -1.89
C ASP A 147 13.33 14.90 -0.81
N GLN A 148 12.98 14.45 0.42
CA GLN A 148 12.59 15.31 1.56
C GLN A 148 13.42 14.95 2.80
N PRO A 149 14.73 15.13 2.77
CA PRO A 149 15.61 14.66 3.85
C PRO A 149 15.34 15.37 5.18
N GLU A 150 14.77 16.56 5.19
CA GLU A 150 14.37 17.29 6.39
C GLU A 150 13.06 16.79 7.00
N LEU A 151 12.12 16.27 6.18
CA LEU A 151 10.81 15.81 6.63
C LEU A 151 10.77 14.33 7.00
N VAL A 152 11.67 13.50 6.48
CA VAL A 152 11.70 12.06 6.79
C VAL A 152 12.93 11.75 7.62
N GLN A 153 12.75 11.45 8.91
CA GLN A 153 13.87 11.14 9.83
C GLN A 153 14.08 9.64 10.00
N THR A 154 13.00 8.90 10.03
CA THR A 154 13.01 7.45 10.28
C THR A 154 12.14 6.72 9.27
N LEU A 155 12.65 5.59 8.81
CA LEU A 155 11.93 4.63 8.00
C LEU A 155 11.77 3.30 8.75
N VAL A 156 10.55 2.83 8.87
CA VAL A 156 10.21 1.48 9.30
C VAL A 156 9.58 0.77 8.10
N LEU A 157 10.34 -0.09 7.45
CA LEU A 157 9.98 -0.75 6.19
C LEU A 157 9.56 -2.19 6.47
N ILE A 158 8.36 -2.55 6.05
CA ILE A 158 7.76 -3.86 6.32
C ILE A 158 7.81 -4.71 5.07
N CYS A 159 8.53 -5.83 5.10
CA CYS A 159 8.72 -6.73 3.96
C CYS A 159 8.97 -5.92 2.66
N PRO A 160 9.96 -4.98 2.65
CA PRO A 160 10.13 -4.01 1.58
C PRO A 160 10.48 -4.66 0.25
N THR A 161 10.09 -3.99 -0.83
CA THR A 161 10.49 -4.30 -2.21
C THR A 161 11.42 -3.22 -2.77
N GLY A 162 11.88 -3.36 -4.01
CA GLY A 162 12.68 -2.32 -4.69
C GLY A 162 14.16 -2.67 -4.91
N PHE A 163 14.67 -3.80 -4.38
CA PHE A 163 15.96 -4.35 -4.76
C PHE A 163 15.85 -5.54 -5.71
N ARG A 164 15.07 -6.55 -5.35
CA ARG A 164 14.89 -7.78 -6.15
C ARG A 164 13.48 -7.84 -6.74
N HIS A 165 12.46 -7.74 -5.89
CA HIS A 165 11.06 -7.74 -6.28
C HIS A 165 10.59 -6.31 -6.56
N LEU A 166 9.75 -6.14 -7.57
CA LEU A 166 9.13 -4.88 -7.98
C LEU A 166 10.13 -3.71 -8.20
N ALA A 167 11.39 -4.05 -8.55
CA ALA A 167 12.48 -3.10 -8.79
C ALA A 167 12.68 -2.79 -10.28
N LYS A 168 12.28 -3.70 -11.17
CA LYS A 168 12.52 -3.55 -12.61
C LYS A 168 11.56 -2.55 -13.23
N ALA A 169 12.11 -1.62 -13.99
CA ALA A 169 11.30 -0.75 -14.84
C ALA A 169 10.40 -1.56 -15.79
N PRO A 170 9.23 -1.02 -16.18
CA PRO A 170 8.36 -1.67 -17.16
C PRO A 170 9.10 -1.97 -18.46
N ASP A 171 8.96 -3.18 -18.97
CA ASP A 171 9.53 -3.60 -20.25
C ASP A 171 8.52 -3.47 -21.42
N ALA A 172 8.89 -3.91 -22.61
CA ALA A 172 8.02 -3.86 -23.80
C ALA A 172 6.70 -4.65 -23.63
N ARG A 173 6.62 -5.59 -22.69
CA ARG A 173 5.40 -6.38 -22.40
C ARG A 173 4.44 -5.63 -21.50
N ALA A 174 4.96 -4.70 -20.70
CA ALA A 174 4.18 -3.92 -19.75
C ALA A 174 2.99 -3.21 -20.41
N GLU A 175 3.20 -2.62 -21.60
CA GLU A 175 2.14 -1.95 -22.32
C GLU A 175 1.02 -2.91 -22.74
N ALA A 176 1.38 -4.08 -23.26
CA ALA A 176 0.39 -5.09 -23.65
C ALA A 176 -0.42 -5.61 -22.46
N ILE A 177 0.24 -5.86 -21.33
CA ILE A 177 -0.40 -6.27 -20.07
C ILE A 177 -1.32 -5.17 -19.56
N TYR A 178 -0.85 -3.91 -19.58
CA TYR A 178 -1.66 -2.76 -19.19
C TYR A 178 -2.92 -2.63 -20.03
N GLN A 179 -2.79 -2.64 -21.37
CA GLN A 179 -3.93 -2.52 -22.28
C GLN A 179 -4.93 -3.66 -22.08
N LEU A 180 -4.46 -4.88 -21.91
CA LEU A 180 -5.32 -6.05 -21.68
C LEU A 180 -6.11 -5.92 -20.37
N THR A 181 -5.43 -5.57 -19.27
CA THR A 181 -6.01 -5.50 -17.93
C THR A 181 -6.80 -4.21 -17.70
N HIS A 182 -6.56 -3.16 -18.51
CA HIS A 182 -7.29 -1.90 -18.48
C HIS A 182 -8.49 -1.87 -19.45
N ALA A 183 -8.63 -2.87 -20.31
CA ALA A 183 -9.72 -2.94 -21.29
C ALA A 183 -11.10 -2.96 -20.59
N PRO A 184 -12.08 -2.15 -21.02
CA PRO A 184 -13.33 -1.90 -20.28
C PRO A 184 -14.13 -3.15 -19.88
N LEU A 185 -14.22 -4.15 -20.76
CA LEU A 185 -14.94 -5.39 -20.47
C LEU A 185 -14.01 -6.43 -19.88
N LEU A 186 -12.94 -6.75 -20.57
CA LEU A 186 -12.04 -7.83 -20.20
C LEU A 186 -11.28 -7.53 -18.90
N GLY A 187 -10.75 -6.32 -18.78
CA GLY A 187 -10.04 -5.88 -17.57
C GLY A 187 -10.95 -5.88 -16.34
N THR A 188 -12.19 -5.36 -16.50
CA THR A 188 -13.15 -5.38 -15.39
C THR A 188 -13.58 -6.81 -15.02
N THR A 189 -13.78 -7.69 -16.02
CA THR A 189 -14.08 -9.11 -15.75
C THR A 189 -12.93 -9.78 -15.01
N LEU A 190 -11.68 -9.54 -15.44
CA LEU A 190 -10.50 -10.06 -14.77
C LEU A 190 -10.38 -9.53 -13.34
N HIS A 191 -10.59 -8.22 -13.16
CA HIS A 191 -10.60 -7.60 -11.84
C HIS A 191 -11.62 -8.29 -10.91
N ASN A 192 -12.89 -8.41 -11.35
CA ASN A 192 -13.93 -9.07 -10.56
C ASN A 192 -13.59 -10.55 -10.27
N ALA A 193 -12.92 -11.24 -11.17
CA ALA A 193 -12.50 -12.62 -10.96
C ALA A 193 -11.43 -12.74 -9.87
N VAL A 194 -10.37 -11.92 -9.95
CA VAL A 194 -9.26 -11.96 -8.98
C VAL A 194 -9.63 -11.33 -7.61
N THR A 195 -10.67 -10.50 -7.56
CA THR A 195 -11.21 -9.91 -6.33
C THR A 195 -12.47 -10.62 -5.82
N SER A 196 -12.88 -11.74 -6.46
CA SER A 196 -13.95 -12.57 -5.91
C SER A 196 -13.61 -13.07 -4.51
N LEU A 197 -14.62 -13.27 -3.64
CA LEU A 197 -14.39 -13.74 -2.28
C LEU A 197 -13.55 -15.03 -2.22
N ALA A 198 -13.73 -15.94 -3.18
CA ALA A 198 -12.94 -17.17 -3.25
C ALA A 198 -11.47 -16.89 -3.60
N ALA A 199 -11.21 -16.00 -4.56
CA ALA A 199 -9.86 -15.62 -4.95
C ALA A 199 -9.16 -14.82 -3.85
N LEU A 200 -9.85 -13.85 -3.21
CA LEU A 200 -9.33 -13.11 -2.07
C LEU A 200 -9.00 -14.04 -0.90
N ARG A 201 -9.91 -14.95 -0.54
CA ARG A 201 -9.67 -15.93 0.51
C ARG A 201 -8.43 -16.77 0.20
N TYR A 202 -8.35 -17.31 -1.01
CA TYR A 202 -7.18 -18.09 -1.44
C TYR A 202 -5.88 -17.32 -1.33
N TYR A 203 -5.85 -16.09 -1.86
CA TYR A 203 -4.66 -15.23 -1.86
C TYR A 203 -4.23 -14.86 -0.44
N LEU A 204 -5.16 -14.44 0.40
CA LEU A 204 -4.87 -14.06 1.78
C LEU A 204 -4.37 -15.24 2.60
N MET A 205 -5.00 -16.41 2.51
CA MET A 205 -4.61 -17.59 3.27
C MET A 205 -3.31 -18.24 2.80
N ASN A 206 -2.96 -18.14 1.51
CA ASN A 206 -1.83 -18.87 0.97
C ASN A 206 -0.60 -18.01 0.68
N GLU A 207 -0.81 -16.71 0.39
CA GLU A 207 0.28 -15.82 -0.03
C GLU A 207 0.55 -14.70 0.97
N THR A 208 -0.47 -14.26 1.73
CA THR A 208 -0.36 -13.08 2.58
C THR A 208 -0.08 -13.42 4.03
N TYR A 209 -0.96 -14.20 4.66
CA TYR A 209 -0.86 -14.57 6.07
C TYR A 209 -0.12 -15.91 6.24
N PHE A 210 0.66 -16.01 7.31
CA PHE A 210 1.23 -17.28 7.77
C PHE A 210 0.16 -18.15 8.40
N ASP A 211 -0.61 -17.56 9.33
CA ASP A 211 -1.72 -18.25 9.99
C ASP A 211 -3.05 -17.93 9.28
N PRO A 212 -3.65 -18.92 8.59
CA PRO A 212 -4.91 -18.73 7.89
C PRO A 212 -6.08 -18.31 8.79
N SER A 213 -5.99 -18.47 10.10
CA SER A 213 -7.05 -18.07 11.04
C SER A 213 -7.26 -16.55 11.11
N PHE A 214 -6.28 -15.76 10.66
CA PHE A 214 -6.44 -14.31 10.50
C PHE A 214 -7.39 -13.92 9.36
N VAL A 215 -7.70 -14.85 8.45
CA VAL A 215 -8.55 -14.59 7.28
C VAL A 215 -10.00 -14.93 7.63
N ASP A 216 -10.59 -14.09 8.47
CA ASP A 216 -12.00 -14.19 8.87
C ASP A 216 -12.94 -13.50 7.85
N ASP A 217 -14.24 -13.63 8.07
CA ASP A 217 -15.25 -13.08 7.17
C ASP A 217 -15.28 -11.54 7.21
N ALA A 218 -14.91 -10.91 8.32
CA ALA A 218 -14.85 -9.45 8.44
C ALA A 218 -13.70 -8.89 7.59
N LEU A 219 -12.53 -9.53 7.64
CA LEU A 219 -11.39 -9.19 6.79
C LEU A 219 -11.75 -9.32 5.31
N LEU A 220 -12.35 -10.46 4.93
CA LEU A 220 -12.76 -10.72 3.54
C LEU A 220 -13.83 -9.75 3.05
N ASP A 221 -14.83 -9.42 3.88
CA ASP A 221 -15.86 -8.45 3.54
C ASP A 221 -15.25 -7.06 3.30
N HIS A 222 -14.28 -6.64 4.13
CA HIS A 222 -13.60 -5.38 3.95
C HIS A 222 -12.80 -5.35 2.63
N TYR A 223 -11.95 -6.33 2.37
CA TYR A 223 -11.14 -6.39 1.15
C TYR A 223 -12.01 -6.44 -0.12
N SER A 224 -13.08 -7.25 -0.09
CA SER A 224 -14.03 -7.33 -1.18
C SER A 224 -14.76 -5.99 -1.38
N THR A 225 -15.22 -5.37 -0.29
CA THR A 225 -15.88 -4.06 -0.34
C THR A 225 -14.96 -3.00 -0.92
N ALA A 226 -13.71 -2.91 -0.45
CA ALA A 226 -12.74 -1.94 -0.95
C ALA A 226 -12.37 -2.17 -2.42
N ALA A 227 -12.23 -3.44 -2.85
CA ALA A 227 -11.92 -3.80 -4.23
C ALA A 227 -13.05 -3.51 -5.22
N HIS A 228 -14.29 -3.38 -4.75
CA HIS A 228 -15.46 -3.14 -5.59
C HIS A 228 -16.07 -1.75 -5.42
N GLN A 229 -15.35 -0.80 -4.81
CA GLN A 229 -15.75 0.60 -4.88
C GLN A 229 -15.64 1.12 -6.32
N TYR A 230 -16.48 2.10 -6.68
CA TYR A 230 -16.45 2.67 -8.04
C TYR A 230 -15.03 3.16 -8.38
N GLY A 231 -14.48 2.68 -9.49
CA GLY A 231 -13.14 3.00 -9.96
C GLY A 231 -12.01 2.14 -9.35
N ALA A 232 -12.26 1.25 -8.40
CA ALA A 232 -11.24 0.41 -7.77
C ALA A 232 -10.49 -0.49 -8.77
N GLN A 233 -11.08 -0.79 -9.93
CA GLN A 233 -10.45 -1.52 -11.02
C GLN A 233 -9.42 -0.70 -11.80
N ASN A 234 -9.27 0.61 -11.56
CA ASN A 234 -8.43 1.49 -12.38
C ASN A 234 -6.93 1.40 -12.05
N ALA A 235 -6.56 1.22 -10.78
CA ALA A 235 -5.17 1.16 -10.34
C ALA A 235 -4.50 -0.23 -10.55
N PRO A 236 -5.15 -1.38 -10.30
CA PRO A 236 -4.53 -2.70 -10.43
C PRO A 236 -3.86 -3.03 -11.77
N PRO A 237 -4.36 -2.58 -12.95
CA PRO A 237 -3.65 -2.75 -14.22
C PRO A 237 -2.22 -2.22 -14.22
N SER A 238 -1.96 -1.10 -13.55
CA SER A 238 -0.63 -0.53 -13.42
C SER A 238 0.29 -1.37 -12.54
N PHE A 239 -0.26 -2.03 -11.52
CA PHE A 239 0.49 -2.98 -10.70
C PHE A 239 0.87 -4.22 -11.52
N TYR A 240 -0.09 -4.85 -12.20
CA TYR A 240 0.15 -6.07 -12.98
C TYR A 240 1.13 -5.86 -14.15
N SER A 241 1.16 -4.66 -14.71
CA SER A 241 2.08 -4.30 -15.80
C SER A 241 3.47 -3.85 -15.33
N GLY A 242 3.70 -3.74 -14.01
CA GLY A 242 4.97 -3.26 -13.46
C GLY A 242 5.18 -1.76 -13.55
N LEU A 243 4.17 -0.97 -13.93
CA LEU A 243 4.24 0.50 -13.96
C LEU A 243 4.41 1.11 -12.56
N LEU A 244 4.08 0.36 -11.51
CA LEU A 244 4.26 0.76 -10.13
C LEU A 244 5.62 0.34 -9.55
N ASN A 245 6.41 -0.44 -10.28
CA ASN A 245 7.73 -0.86 -9.82
C ASN A 245 8.65 0.34 -9.62
N HIS A 246 9.45 0.31 -8.56
CA HIS A 246 10.45 1.34 -8.27
C HIS A 246 11.71 0.72 -7.67
N SER A 247 12.86 1.03 -8.27
CA SER A 247 14.16 0.61 -7.72
C SER A 247 14.62 1.56 -6.63
N VAL A 248 15.12 1.00 -5.54
CA VAL A 248 15.77 1.77 -4.46
C VAL A 248 17.29 1.58 -4.43
N ALA A 249 17.85 0.85 -5.39
CA ALA A 249 19.24 0.44 -5.38
C ALA A 249 20.21 1.62 -5.38
N ASP A 250 19.86 2.72 -6.05
CA ASP A 250 20.71 3.91 -6.14
C ASP A 250 20.48 4.88 -4.97
N VAL A 251 19.31 4.81 -4.34
CA VAL A 251 18.88 5.79 -3.34
C VAL A 251 19.10 5.30 -1.91
N PHE A 252 18.76 4.05 -1.62
CA PHE A 252 18.83 3.48 -0.28
C PHE A 252 20.23 3.52 0.36
N PRO A 253 21.34 3.25 -0.38
CA PRO A 253 22.69 3.34 0.17
C PRO A 253 23.05 4.75 0.68
N ALA A 254 22.48 5.80 0.08
CA ALA A 254 22.75 7.19 0.42
C ALA A 254 22.05 7.67 1.69
N LEU A 255 21.06 6.93 2.23
CA LEU A 255 20.30 7.31 3.42
C LEU A 255 21.09 7.12 4.73
N THR A 256 22.34 7.56 4.77
CA THR A 256 23.27 7.33 5.91
C THR A 256 22.94 8.14 7.17
N GLN A 257 22.13 9.19 7.06
CA GLN A 257 21.73 10.02 8.19
C GLN A 257 20.35 9.64 8.77
N LYS A 258 19.71 8.62 8.18
CA LYS A 258 18.37 8.18 8.60
C LYS A 258 18.44 7.02 9.59
N THR A 259 17.43 6.93 10.45
CA THR A 259 17.17 5.70 11.20
C THR A 259 16.42 4.74 10.29
N LEU A 260 17.04 3.60 9.98
CA LEU A 260 16.49 2.60 9.08
C LEU A 260 16.18 1.33 9.84
N ARG A 261 14.90 0.94 9.86
CA ARG A 261 14.41 -0.30 10.45
C ARG A 261 13.69 -1.11 9.39
N ILE A 262 14.02 -2.37 9.28
CA ILE A 262 13.28 -3.31 8.46
C ILE A 262 12.64 -4.33 9.38
N VAL A 263 11.35 -4.56 9.19
CA VAL A 263 10.57 -5.59 9.88
C VAL A 263 10.15 -6.63 8.86
N TRP A 264 10.48 -7.89 9.10
CA TRP A 264 10.20 -8.97 8.15
C TRP A 264 9.49 -10.13 8.82
N GLY A 265 8.40 -10.60 8.20
CA GLY A 265 7.82 -11.89 8.59
C GLY A 265 8.71 -13.03 8.10
N ARG A 266 9.07 -13.96 9.01
CA ARG A 266 9.96 -15.07 8.65
C ARG A 266 9.40 -15.92 7.51
N GLU A 267 8.11 -16.09 7.49
CA GLU A 267 7.38 -16.95 6.55
C GLU A 267 6.78 -16.18 5.36
N ALA A 268 7.22 -14.94 5.14
CA ALA A 268 6.79 -14.14 3.99
C ALA A 268 7.12 -14.85 2.67
N ARG A 269 6.10 -15.14 1.88
CA ARG A 269 6.22 -15.90 0.62
C ARG A 269 6.47 -15.01 -0.58
N LEU A 270 5.71 -13.92 -0.69
CA LEU A 270 5.80 -12.97 -1.82
C LEU A 270 7.10 -12.16 -1.82
N THR A 271 7.63 -11.87 -0.64
CA THR A 271 8.92 -11.21 -0.42
C THR A 271 9.71 -12.05 0.57
N PRO A 272 10.48 -13.04 0.12
CA PRO A 272 11.20 -13.94 1.02
C PRO A 272 12.20 -13.19 1.91
N LEU A 273 12.38 -13.67 3.15
CA LEU A 273 13.32 -13.06 4.12
C LEU A 273 14.74 -12.91 3.56
N SER A 274 15.16 -13.79 2.63
CA SER A 274 16.47 -13.67 1.95
C SER A 274 16.64 -12.36 1.17
N ASP A 275 15.57 -11.66 0.83
CA ASP A 275 15.67 -10.36 0.17
C ASP A 275 16.15 -9.24 1.10
N ALA A 276 16.05 -9.44 2.42
CA ALA A 276 16.58 -8.51 3.42
C ALA A 276 18.10 -8.32 3.29
N GLU A 277 18.83 -9.36 2.81
CA GLU A 277 20.28 -9.29 2.59
C GLU A 277 20.68 -8.13 1.68
N ALA A 278 19.89 -7.85 0.64
CA ALA A 278 20.18 -6.76 -0.29
C ALA A 278 20.11 -5.38 0.40
N PHE A 279 19.14 -5.19 1.29
CA PHE A 279 19.01 -3.95 2.07
C PHE A 279 20.15 -3.80 3.08
N LEU A 280 20.48 -4.87 3.81
CA LEU A 280 21.55 -4.86 4.81
C LEU A 280 22.93 -4.63 4.16
N ALA A 281 23.17 -5.24 3.00
CA ALA A 281 24.41 -5.04 2.25
C ALA A 281 24.52 -3.61 1.67
N ALA A 282 23.39 -3.02 1.27
CA ALA A 282 23.35 -1.69 0.67
C ALA A 282 23.58 -0.56 1.68
N ASN A 283 23.14 -0.72 2.94
CA ASN A 283 23.31 0.28 3.98
C ASN A 283 23.51 -0.39 5.35
N SER A 284 24.73 -0.33 5.86
CA SER A 284 25.17 -0.97 7.12
C SER A 284 24.48 -0.41 8.39
N ARG A 285 23.77 0.71 8.29
CA ARG A 285 23.01 1.30 9.39
C ARG A 285 21.60 0.70 9.50
N THR A 286 21.21 -0.14 8.56
CA THR A 286 19.91 -0.80 8.56
C THR A 286 19.87 -1.87 9.63
N GLU A 287 18.88 -1.79 10.51
CA GLU A 287 18.61 -2.83 11.50
C GLU A 287 17.40 -3.66 11.04
N LEU A 288 17.57 -4.99 11.07
CA LEU A 288 16.54 -5.96 10.70
C LEU A 288 15.94 -6.57 11.97
N THR A 289 14.62 -6.56 12.04
CA THR A 289 13.84 -7.34 13.01
C THR A 289 13.03 -8.39 12.26
N VAL A 290 13.16 -9.64 12.64
CA VAL A 290 12.40 -10.74 12.07
C VAL A 290 11.34 -11.17 13.07
N LEU A 291 10.09 -11.19 12.63
CA LEU A 291 8.96 -11.68 13.43
C LEU A 291 8.57 -13.08 12.95
N ASP A 292 8.68 -14.04 13.86
CA ASP A 292 8.34 -15.44 13.59
C ASP A 292 6.82 -15.63 13.49
N LYS A 293 6.41 -16.68 12.79
CA LYS A 293 4.98 -16.99 12.57
C LYS A 293 4.24 -15.82 11.94
N SER A 294 4.81 -15.28 10.88
CA SER A 294 4.27 -14.11 10.22
C SER A 294 4.64 -14.10 8.73
N GLY A 295 3.64 -13.84 7.91
CA GLY A 295 3.75 -13.66 6.46
C GLY A 295 4.23 -12.25 6.10
N ILE A 296 3.66 -11.68 5.02
CA ILE A 296 4.06 -10.35 4.53
C ILE A 296 3.47 -9.18 5.34
N LEU A 297 2.53 -9.46 6.25
CA LEU A 297 1.89 -8.46 7.13
C LEU A 297 2.25 -8.69 8.61
N PRO A 298 3.53 -8.66 9.00
CA PRO A 298 3.95 -8.91 10.39
C PRO A 298 3.37 -7.89 11.38
N HIS A 299 3.05 -6.68 10.94
CA HIS A 299 2.39 -5.66 11.75
C HIS A 299 0.91 -5.98 12.04
N ASP A 300 0.30 -6.90 11.30
CA ASP A 300 -1.05 -7.42 11.55
C ASP A 300 -1.03 -8.73 12.35
N GLU A 301 -0.18 -9.69 11.95
CA GLU A 301 -0.10 -11.00 12.59
C GLU A 301 0.58 -10.95 13.96
N GLN A 302 1.60 -10.10 14.12
CA GLN A 302 2.36 -9.89 15.35
C GLN A 302 2.22 -8.43 15.84
N ALA A 303 1.00 -7.89 15.80
CA ALA A 303 0.72 -6.48 16.04
C ALA A 303 1.31 -5.95 17.36
N GLN A 304 1.21 -6.71 18.45
CA GLN A 304 1.76 -6.28 19.75
C GLN A 304 3.29 -6.14 19.74
N ALA A 305 3.99 -7.08 19.09
CA ALA A 305 5.45 -7.04 18.99
C ALA A 305 5.88 -5.88 18.07
N PHE A 306 5.17 -5.70 16.97
CA PHE A 306 5.40 -4.61 16.05
C PHE A 306 5.16 -3.24 16.68
N ASN A 307 4.04 -3.03 17.36
CA ASN A 307 3.72 -1.77 18.03
C ASN A 307 4.78 -1.41 19.09
N ARG A 308 5.20 -2.39 19.94
CA ARG A 308 6.28 -2.17 20.90
C ARG A 308 7.59 -1.73 20.23
N LEU A 309 7.93 -2.33 19.09
CA LEU A 309 9.13 -1.94 18.34
C LEU A 309 9.05 -0.49 17.87
N VAL A 310 7.94 -0.09 17.27
CA VAL A 310 7.77 1.29 16.79
C VAL A 310 7.79 2.28 17.94
N ILE A 311 7.07 2.01 19.04
CA ILE A 311 7.04 2.86 20.23
C ILE A 311 8.44 3.03 20.84
N ALA A 312 9.22 1.94 20.94
CA ALA A 312 10.59 2.01 21.46
C ALA A 312 11.50 2.89 20.58
N LEU A 313 11.32 2.86 19.25
CA LEU A 313 12.05 3.75 18.33
C LEU A 313 11.71 5.22 18.55
N LEU A 314 10.43 5.55 18.74
CA LEU A 314 9.97 6.91 19.00
C LEU A 314 10.54 7.45 20.32
N THR A 315 10.50 6.65 21.37
CA THR A 315 11.05 7.02 22.70
C THR A 315 12.55 7.30 22.62
N ALA A 316 13.31 6.48 21.90
CA ALA A 316 14.75 6.67 21.72
C ALA A 316 15.10 7.94 20.91
N GLN A 317 14.23 8.38 20.04
CA GLN A 317 14.39 9.67 19.32
C GLN A 317 14.11 10.87 20.20
N GLY A 318 13.04 10.84 20.98
CA GLY A 318 12.69 11.91 21.92
C GLY A 318 13.80 12.21 22.94
N THR A 319 14.52 11.18 23.41
CA THR A 319 15.66 11.35 24.32
C THR A 319 16.89 12.00 23.64
N ARG A 320 17.11 11.76 22.33
CA ARG A 320 18.23 12.37 21.60
C ARG A 320 18.01 13.86 21.32
N THR A 321 16.79 14.27 21.05
CA THR A 321 16.45 15.70 20.82
C THR A 321 16.49 16.53 22.09
N SER A 322 16.25 15.94 23.26
CA SER A 322 16.27 16.64 24.55
C SER A 322 17.68 16.81 25.15
N THR A 323 18.69 16.11 24.63
CA THR A 323 20.08 16.15 25.11
C THR A 323 21.02 16.98 24.25
N ASP A 324 20.54 17.68 23.22
CA ASP A 324 21.34 18.61 22.41
C ASP A 324 21.36 19.99 23.12
N PRO A 325 22.48 20.40 23.74
CA PRO A 325 22.55 21.64 24.54
C PRO A 325 22.74 22.91 23.71
N LEU A 326 22.56 22.87 22.38
CA LEU A 326 22.81 23.97 21.44
C LEU A 326 21.53 24.50 20.77
N ARG A 327 20.37 24.47 21.43
CA ARG A 327 19.19 25.26 21.07
C ARG A 327 18.87 26.32 22.09
#